data_e9a23fc187410cbad15f1827872812fe
#
_entry.id   e9a23fc187410cbad15f1827872812fe
#
_cell.length_a   1.000
_cell.length_b   1.000
_cell.length_c   1.000
_cell.angle_alpha   90.00
_cell.angle_beta   90.00
_cell.angle_gamma   90.00
#
_symmetry.space_group_name_H-M   'P 1'
#
loop_
_entity.id
_entity.type
_entity.pdbx_description
1 polymer ?
#
loop_
_entity_poly.entity_id
_entity_poly.type
_entity_poly.pdbx_seq_one_letter_code
_entity_poly.pdbx_strand_id
1 'polypeptide(L)'
;MTDNTIKKDVALVLSSGGARGLAHIGAIEELEAQGYCISAVAGCSMGALVGGVYAAGKLKEFREWMKTIDRKKMLELTDFSFSLSHLVKGTRIIEAIMEFVPDMAIEDLPIPYCCVATDWKSGREVVFTKGSLFEAIRASISLPTFYEPVQKDGMILIDGGVVNPIPLNRVKRKAGDILVGIDVSGHDYMKENVNHFNYYTMLSRTSSIMIRQNSILMTKLTKPDMLVDIQMSRYGSFDYDKSEKLIAIGKLKTSMSITKYENNI
;
A
#
# COMPACT_ATOMS: atom_id res chain seq x y z
N MET A 1 10.94 -27.97 24.16
CA MET A 1 10.50 -26.83 24.98
C MET A 1 10.22 -25.70 24.02
N THR A 2 8.98 -25.50 23.63
CA THR A 2 8.58 -24.38 22.77
C THR A 2 8.63 -23.13 23.63
N ASP A 3 9.63 -22.32 23.38
CA ASP A 3 9.75 -20.98 23.96
C ASP A 3 8.57 -20.15 23.48
N ASN A 4 7.54 -20.03 24.32
CA ASN A 4 6.32 -19.30 24.04
C ASN A 4 6.56 -17.82 24.36
N THR A 5 7.57 -17.22 23.71
CA THR A 5 7.80 -15.78 23.77
C THR A 5 6.60 -15.09 23.15
N ILE A 6 5.73 -14.52 23.98
CA ILE A 6 4.61 -13.66 23.56
C ILE A 6 5.24 -12.48 22.80
N LYS A 7 5.22 -12.53 21.48
CA LYS A 7 5.66 -11.41 20.67
C LYS A 7 4.62 -10.29 20.78
N LYS A 8 5.11 -9.06 20.75
CA LYS A 8 4.31 -7.86 20.96
C LYS A 8 3.31 -7.65 19.83
N ASP A 9 2.19 -7.04 20.13
CA ASP A 9 1.23 -6.56 19.15
C ASP A 9 1.85 -5.48 18.25
N VAL A 10 1.48 -5.52 16.97
CA VAL A 10 1.99 -4.62 15.94
C VAL A 10 0.89 -3.73 15.40
N ALA A 11 1.08 -2.43 15.49
CA ALA A 11 0.34 -1.45 14.70
C ALA A 11 1.07 -1.29 13.34
N LEU A 12 0.50 -1.87 12.28
CA LEU A 12 1.15 -2.00 10.98
C LEU A 12 0.74 -0.86 10.04
N VAL A 13 1.72 -0.28 9.34
CA VAL A 13 1.48 0.76 8.35
C VAL A 13 2.11 0.39 7.01
N LEU A 14 1.28 0.42 5.96
CA LEU A 14 1.64 0.00 4.62
C LEU A 14 1.63 1.21 3.67
N SER A 15 2.78 1.50 3.08
CA SER A 15 2.94 2.65 2.21
C SER A 15 2.28 2.51 0.83
N SER A 16 2.13 3.63 0.14
CA SER A 16 1.91 3.69 -1.31
C SER A 16 3.07 3.04 -2.08
N GLY A 17 2.80 2.50 -3.29
CA GLY A 17 3.89 1.91 -4.09
C GLY A 17 3.50 1.29 -5.42
N GLY A 18 2.24 1.34 -5.86
CA GLY A 18 1.78 0.63 -7.05
C GLY A 18 2.05 -0.88 -6.96
N ALA A 19 2.47 -1.54 -8.04
CA ALA A 19 2.76 -2.98 -8.05
C ALA A 19 3.81 -3.39 -7.01
N ARG A 20 4.76 -2.51 -6.67
CA ARG A 20 5.75 -2.77 -5.60
C ARG A 20 5.09 -3.03 -4.24
N GLY A 21 3.88 -2.52 -4.03
CA GLY A 21 3.09 -2.78 -2.83
C GLY A 21 2.70 -4.24 -2.64
N LEU A 22 2.85 -5.12 -3.64
CA LEU A 22 2.71 -6.57 -3.45
C LEU A 22 3.75 -7.13 -2.47
N ALA A 23 4.85 -6.43 -2.23
CA ALA A 23 5.80 -6.76 -1.18
C ALA A 23 5.18 -6.68 0.24
N HIS A 24 4.11 -5.90 0.43
CA HIS A 24 3.37 -5.87 1.69
C HIS A 24 2.80 -7.23 2.08
N ILE A 25 2.38 -8.05 1.09
CA ILE A 25 1.89 -9.41 1.34
C ILE A 25 2.99 -10.24 2.02
N GLY A 26 4.18 -10.26 1.43
CA GLY A 26 5.32 -10.98 2.01
C GLY A 26 5.78 -10.44 3.35
N ALA A 27 5.65 -9.12 3.56
CA ALA A 27 5.97 -8.48 4.83
C ALA A 27 5.00 -8.89 5.95
N ILE A 28 3.70 -8.93 5.66
CA ILE A 28 2.67 -9.40 6.60
C ILE A 28 2.92 -10.87 6.96
N GLU A 29 3.10 -11.72 5.93
CA GLU A 29 3.35 -13.16 6.14
C GLU A 29 4.60 -13.41 6.99
N GLU A 30 5.65 -12.62 6.82
CA GLU A 30 6.87 -12.76 7.61
C GLU A 30 6.68 -12.30 9.05
N LEU A 31 6.01 -11.18 9.28
CA LEU A 31 5.67 -10.74 10.65
C LEU A 31 4.90 -11.81 11.41
N GLU A 32 3.86 -12.38 10.79
CA GLU A 32 3.06 -13.46 11.40
C GLU A 32 3.90 -14.74 11.62
N ALA A 33 4.71 -15.13 10.63
CA ALA A 33 5.59 -16.31 10.73
C ALA A 33 6.61 -16.17 11.86
N GLN A 34 7.07 -14.96 12.14
CA GLN A 34 7.94 -14.63 13.27
C GLN A 34 7.17 -14.46 14.60
N GLY A 35 5.84 -14.68 14.61
CA GLY A 35 4.98 -14.67 15.80
C GLY A 35 4.51 -13.28 16.22
N TYR A 36 4.69 -12.22 15.44
CA TYR A 36 4.08 -10.91 15.71
C TYR A 36 2.57 -10.98 15.44
N CYS A 37 1.78 -10.29 16.27
CA CYS A 37 0.33 -10.19 16.11
C CYS A 37 -0.02 -8.80 15.57
N ILE A 38 -0.61 -8.71 14.38
CA ILE A 38 -1.02 -7.43 13.81
C ILE A 38 -2.35 -7.01 14.44
N SER A 39 -2.31 -6.00 15.29
CA SER A 39 -3.43 -5.51 16.10
C SER A 39 -4.24 -4.41 15.40
N ALA A 40 -3.65 -3.70 14.43
CA ALA A 40 -4.28 -2.68 13.62
C ALA A 40 -3.48 -2.41 12.34
N VAL A 41 -4.16 -1.93 11.30
CA VAL A 41 -3.54 -1.61 10.00
C VAL A 41 -3.94 -0.22 9.52
N ALA A 42 -2.97 0.53 9.02
CA ALA A 42 -3.22 1.73 8.22
C ALA A 42 -2.54 1.60 6.84
N GLY A 43 -3.19 2.06 5.78
CA GLY A 43 -2.65 1.91 4.44
C GLY A 43 -2.87 3.10 3.52
N CYS A 44 -2.02 3.20 2.50
CA CYS A 44 -2.15 4.19 1.43
C CYS A 44 -1.99 3.50 0.07
N SER A 45 -2.88 3.79 -0.88
CA SER A 45 -2.82 3.25 -2.25
C SER A 45 -2.75 1.71 -2.26
N MET A 46 -1.73 1.08 -2.84
CA MET A 46 -1.58 -0.37 -2.77
C MET A 46 -1.49 -0.89 -1.32
N GLY A 47 -0.90 -0.11 -0.41
CA GLY A 47 -0.92 -0.44 1.02
C GLY A 47 -2.32 -0.41 1.62
N ALA A 48 -3.22 0.45 1.13
CA ALA A 48 -4.63 0.45 1.51
C ALA A 48 -5.33 -0.83 1.02
N LEU A 49 -5.09 -1.23 -0.23
CA LEU A 49 -5.67 -2.45 -0.80
C LEU A 49 -5.20 -3.71 -0.05
N VAL A 50 -3.89 -3.91 0.06
CA VAL A 50 -3.32 -5.09 0.74
C VAL A 50 -3.72 -5.12 2.21
N GLY A 51 -3.64 -3.96 2.89
CA GLY A 51 -4.01 -3.83 4.29
C GLY A 51 -5.50 -4.06 4.55
N GLY A 52 -6.38 -3.56 3.68
CA GLY A 52 -7.82 -3.75 3.79
C GLY A 52 -8.23 -5.21 3.56
N VAL A 53 -7.67 -5.85 2.53
CA VAL A 53 -7.88 -7.28 2.27
C VAL A 53 -7.36 -8.14 3.44
N TYR A 54 -6.20 -7.79 4.00
CA TYR A 54 -5.68 -8.45 5.20
C TYR A 54 -6.62 -8.26 6.40
N ALA A 55 -7.07 -7.04 6.65
CA ALA A 55 -7.98 -6.74 7.75
C ALA A 55 -9.34 -7.45 7.63
N ALA A 56 -9.77 -7.73 6.40
CA ALA A 56 -10.95 -8.56 6.08
C ALA A 56 -10.68 -10.08 6.21
N GLY A 57 -9.46 -10.51 6.56
CA GLY A 57 -9.08 -11.93 6.68
C GLY A 57 -8.95 -12.66 5.35
N LYS A 58 -8.68 -11.94 4.24
CA LYS A 58 -8.68 -12.46 2.87
C LYS A 58 -7.33 -12.36 2.13
N LEU A 59 -6.24 -12.17 2.89
CA LEU A 59 -4.92 -12.01 2.28
C LEU A 59 -4.48 -13.23 1.47
N LYS A 60 -4.82 -14.44 1.94
CA LYS A 60 -4.44 -15.70 1.27
C LYS A 60 -5.12 -15.82 -0.09
N GLU A 61 -6.43 -15.56 -0.15
CA GLU A 61 -7.19 -15.59 -1.41
C GLU A 61 -6.67 -14.52 -2.37
N PHE A 62 -6.38 -13.33 -1.87
CA PHE A 62 -5.80 -12.25 -2.68
C PHE A 62 -4.43 -12.63 -3.25
N ARG A 63 -3.56 -13.24 -2.45
CA ARG A 63 -2.25 -13.73 -2.91
C ARG A 63 -2.41 -14.76 -4.02
N GLU A 64 -3.29 -15.76 -3.85
CA GLU A 64 -3.50 -16.79 -4.88
C GLU A 64 -4.09 -16.17 -6.16
N TRP A 65 -5.01 -15.23 -6.04
CA TRP A 65 -5.54 -14.49 -7.19
C TRP A 65 -4.42 -13.71 -7.91
N MET A 66 -3.53 -13.04 -7.18
CA MET A 66 -2.41 -12.30 -7.78
C MET A 66 -1.45 -13.17 -8.61
N LYS A 67 -1.32 -14.47 -8.30
CA LYS A 67 -0.55 -15.42 -9.12
C LYS A 67 -1.16 -15.64 -10.50
N THR A 68 -2.47 -15.47 -10.63
CA THR A 68 -3.18 -15.61 -11.91
C THR A 68 -3.11 -14.35 -12.78
N ILE A 69 -2.59 -13.25 -12.24
CA ILE A 69 -2.52 -11.96 -12.93
C ILE A 69 -1.24 -11.89 -13.74
N ASP A 70 -1.36 -12.14 -15.04
CA ASP A 70 -0.33 -11.82 -16.01
C ASP A 70 -0.48 -10.40 -16.56
N ARG A 71 0.42 -9.99 -17.44
CA ARG A 71 0.42 -8.67 -18.04
C ARG A 71 -0.84 -8.41 -18.88
N LYS A 72 -1.36 -9.43 -19.57
CA LYS A 72 -2.56 -9.32 -20.40
C LYS A 72 -3.80 -9.11 -19.54
N LYS A 73 -3.97 -9.95 -18.52
CA LYS A 73 -5.09 -9.86 -17.58
C LYS A 73 -5.08 -8.54 -16.80
N MET A 74 -3.89 -8.03 -16.44
CA MET A 74 -3.79 -6.71 -15.82
C MET A 74 -4.23 -5.59 -16.75
N LEU A 75 -3.87 -5.63 -18.04
CA LEU A 75 -4.35 -4.66 -19.02
C LEU A 75 -5.87 -4.73 -19.22
N GLU A 76 -6.45 -5.91 -19.19
CA GLU A 76 -7.92 -6.10 -19.25
C GLU A 76 -8.62 -5.51 -18.02
N LEU A 77 -8.06 -5.72 -16.83
CA LEU A 77 -8.59 -5.19 -15.57
C LEU A 77 -8.42 -3.67 -15.43
N THR A 78 -7.42 -3.10 -16.07
CA THR A 78 -7.17 -1.65 -16.02
C THR A 78 -7.87 -0.88 -17.14
N ASP A 79 -8.69 -1.51 -17.98
CA ASP A 79 -9.44 -0.84 -19.06
C ASP A 79 -8.56 0.08 -19.93
N PHE A 80 -7.36 -0.36 -20.26
CA PHE A 80 -6.48 0.38 -21.17
C PHE A 80 -7.09 0.46 -22.56
N SER A 81 -8.09 1.31 -22.75
CA SER A 81 -8.42 1.81 -24.06
C SER A 81 -7.35 2.82 -24.47
N PHE A 82 -6.74 2.63 -25.62
CA PHE A 82 -5.67 3.48 -26.19
C PHE A 82 -6.13 4.91 -26.52
N SER A 83 -6.91 5.53 -25.65
CA SER A 83 -7.33 6.91 -25.80
C SER A 83 -6.54 7.78 -24.85
N LEU A 84 -5.66 8.60 -25.37
CA LEU A 84 -4.89 9.63 -24.65
C LEU A 84 -5.76 10.64 -23.87
N SER A 85 -7.08 10.58 -24.01
CA SER A 85 -8.04 11.53 -23.44
C SER A 85 -8.88 10.99 -22.28
N HIS A 86 -8.80 9.69 -21.92
CA HIS A 86 -9.66 9.12 -20.89
C HIS A 86 -8.83 8.43 -19.80
N LEU A 87 -9.08 8.81 -18.56
CA LEU A 87 -8.58 8.14 -17.37
C LEU A 87 -9.31 6.79 -17.19
N VAL A 88 -8.63 5.83 -16.58
CA VAL A 88 -9.18 4.50 -16.29
C VAL A 88 -10.13 4.59 -15.10
N LYS A 89 -11.32 4.02 -15.20
CA LYS A 89 -12.27 4.02 -14.08
C LYS A 89 -11.76 3.27 -12.84
N GLY A 90 -10.93 2.25 -13.03
CA GLY A 90 -10.35 1.45 -11.93
C GLY A 90 -11.39 0.62 -11.16
N THR A 91 -12.61 0.50 -11.67
CA THR A 91 -13.68 -0.29 -11.05
C THR A 91 -13.50 -1.78 -11.26
N ARG A 92 -13.05 -2.21 -12.43
CA ARG A 92 -12.89 -3.63 -12.77
C ARG A 92 -11.94 -4.39 -11.87
N ILE A 93 -10.83 -3.77 -11.45
CA ILE A 93 -9.91 -4.42 -10.49
C ILE A 93 -10.57 -4.60 -9.12
N ILE A 94 -11.35 -3.62 -8.68
CA ILE A 94 -12.13 -3.70 -7.43
C ILE A 94 -13.20 -4.78 -7.57
N GLU A 95 -13.98 -4.79 -8.66
CA GLU A 95 -15.01 -5.79 -8.93
C GLU A 95 -14.43 -7.21 -8.93
N ALA A 96 -13.28 -7.42 -9.58
CA ALA A 96 -12.61 -8.72 -9.60
C ALA A 96 -12.14 -9.18 -8.20
N ILE A 97 -11.74 -8.24 -7.33
CA ILE A 97 -11.37 -8.57 -5.95
C ILE A 97 -12.64 -8.85 -5.12
N MET A 98 -13.73 -8.15 -5.37
CA MET A 98 -15.01 -8.36 -4.67
C MET A 98 -15.64 -9.74 -4.95
N GLU A 99 -15.22 -10.45 -6.01
CA GLU A 99 -15.65 -11.84 -6.25
C GLU A 99 -15.28 -12.80 -5.08
N PHE A 100 -14.20 -12.49 -4.34
CA PHE A 100 -13.73 -13.34 -3.24
C PHE A 100 -13.51 -12.58 -1.91
N VAL A 101 -13.54 -11.24 -1.92
CA VAL A 101 -13.53 -10.40 -0.72
C VAL A 101 -14.86 -9.64 -0.67
N PRO A 102 -15.78 -9.95 0.25
CA PRO A 102 -17.03 -9.21 0.35
C PRO A 102 -16.75 -7.76 0.76
N ASP A 103 -17.54 -6.82 0.23
CA ASP A 103 -17.49 -5.45 0.73
C ASP A 103 -18.07 -5.41 2.14
N MET A 104 -17.26 -4.97 3.08
CA MET A 104 -17.58 -4.86 4.50
C MET A 104 -17.50 -3.40 4.93
N ALA A 105 -18.23 -3.03 5.97
CA ALA A 105 -17.98 -1.76 6.62
C ALA A 105 -16.62 -1.81 7.34
N ILE A 106 -15.83 -0.73 7.20
CA ILE A 106 -14.48 -0.66 7.79
C ILE A 106 -14.53 -0.88 9.31
N GLU A 107 -15.56 -0.34 9.97
CA GLU A 107 -15.77 -0.47 11.41
C GLU A 107 -16.10 -1.89 11.88
N ASP A 108 -16.54 -2.76 10.97
CA ASP A 108 -16.90 -4.16 11.24
C ASP A 108 -15.79 -5.15 10.87
N LEU A 109 -14.65 -4.66 10.38
CA LEU A 109 -13.52 -5.52 10.04
C LEU A 109 -12.94 -6.21 11.28
N PRO A 110 -12.50 -7.49 11.18
CA PRO A 110 -11.88 -8.23 12.28
C PRO A 110 -10.66 -7.53 12.90
N ILE A 111 -9.90 -6.82 12.08
CA ILE A 111 -8.74 -6.05 12.50
C ILE A 111 -9.04 -4.56 12.23
N PRO A 112 -8.87 -3.67 13.25
CA PRO A 112 -8.98 -2.23 13.08
C PRO A 112 -8.18 -1.73 11.88
N TYR A 113 -8.86 -1.06 10.96
CA TYR A 113 -8.27 -0.61 9.71
C TYR A 113 -8.59 0.85 9.43
N CYS A 114 -7.67 1.54 8.77
CA CYS A 114 -7.95 2.81 8.10
C CYS A 114 -7.10 2.96 6.84
N CYS A 115 -7.58 3.77 5.91
CA CYS A 115 -6.79 4.18 4.76
C CYS A 115 -6.96 5.66 4.48
N VAL A 116 -6.07 6.20 3.65
CA VAL A 116 -6.03 7.63 3.36
C VAL A 116 -6.20 7.92 1.88
N ALA A 117 -6.90 9.00 1.58
CA ALA A 117 -6.97 9.63 0.26
C ALA A 117 -6.64 11.12 0.39
N THR A 118 -6.57 11.81 -0.74
CA THR A 118 -6.37 13.26 -0.80
C THR A 118 -7.58 13.93 -1.44
N ASP A 119 -8.15 14.93 -0.81
CA ASP A 119 -9.12 15.81 -1.49
C ASP A 119 -8.35 16.79 -2.40
N TRP A 120 -8.54 16.63 -3.69
CA TRP A 120 -7.85 17.41 -4.71
C TRP A 120 -8.19 18.91 -4.66
N LYS A 121 -9.40 19.26 -4.23
CA LYS A 121 -9.82 20.68 -4.14
C LYS A 121 -9.13 21.43 -3.01
N SER A 122 -9.00 20.78 -1.85
CA SER A 122 -8.44 21.42 -0.66
C SER A 122 -6.99 21.06 -0.37
N GLY A 123 -6.45 20.03 -1.01
CA GLY A 123 -5.14 19.46 -0.71
C GLY A 123 -5.07 18.76 0.65
N ARG A 124 -6.22 18.50 1.30
CA ARG A 124 -6.26 17.88 2.63
C ARG A 124 -6.29 16.36 2.54
N GLU A 125 -5.70 15.74 3.54
CA GLU A 125 -5.85 14.30 3.76
C GLU A 125 -7.27 13.96 4.18
N VAL A 126 -7.80 12.88 3.62
CA VAL A 126 -9.08 12.28 4.01
C VAL A 126 -8.79 10.88 4.56
N VAL A 127 -9.18 10.63 5.81
CA VAL A 127 -8.96 9.36 6.50
C VAL A 127 -10.28 8.59 6.56
N PHE A 128 -10.29 7.39 6.00
CA PHE A 128 -11.42 6.47 6.06
C PHE A 128 -11.26 5.51 7.23
N THR A 129 -12.18 5.58 8.18
CA THR A 129 -12.26 4.69 9.35
C THR A 129 -13.62 4.03 9.47
N LYS A 130 -14.55 4.35 8.54
CA LYS A 130 -15.94 3.87 8.51
C LYS A 130 -16.46 3.81 7.08
N GLY A 131 -17.54 3.05 6.88
CA GLY A 131 -18.22 2.88 5.61
C GLY A 131 -17.59 1.79 4.75
N SER A 132 -17.97 1.72 3.46
CA SER A 132 -17.52 0.68 2.53
C SER A 132 -16.00 0.62 2.43
N LEU A 133 -15.45 -0.58 2.65
CA LEU A 133 -14.02 -0.87 2.50
C LEU A 133 -13.55 -0.58 1.06
N PHE A 134 -14.32 -1.05 0.08
CA PHE A 134 -13.90 -0.90 -1.31
C PHE A 134 -14.08 0.51 -1.87
N GLU A 135 -15.07 1.28 -1.39
CA GLU A 135 -15.13 2.72 -1.72
C GLU A 135 -13.91 3.47 -1.19
N ALA A 136 -13.51 3.19 0.04
CA ALA A 136 -12.33 3.80 0.65
C ALA A 136 -11.03 3.40 -0.08
N ILE A 137 -10.86 2.10 -0.40
CA ILE A 137 -9.73 1.60 -1.18
C ILE A 137 -9.72 2.26 -2.57
N ARG A 138 -10.89 2.31 -3.25
CA ARG A 138 -11.00 2.91 -4.58
C ARG A 138 -10.58 4.39 -4.59
N ALA A 139 -10.95 5.14 -3.56
CA ALA A 139 -10.47 6.52 -3.39
C ALA A 139 -8.94 6.56 -3.19
N SER A 140 -8.42 5.70 -2.31
CA SER A 140 -7.00 5.66 -1.95
C SER A 140 -6.08 5.27 -3.12
N ILE A 141 -6.55 4.45 -4.07
CA ILE A 141 -5.77 4.02 -5.25
C ILE A 141 -5.95 4.92 -6.47
N SER A 142 -6.70 6.02 -6.38
CA SER A 142 -6.99 6.93 -7.50
C SER A 142 -5.77 7.75 -7.92
N LEU A 143 -4.73 7.06 -8.41
CA LEU A 143 -3.48 7.69 -8.85
C LEU A 143 -3.75 8.73 -9.95
N PRO A 144 -3.41 10.01 -9.74
CA PRO A 144 -3.56 11.05 -10.75
C PRO A 144 -2.88 10.67 -12.07
N THR A 145 -3.47 11.06 -13.18
CA THR A 145 -3.03 10.74 -14.55
C THR A 145 -3.27 9.31 -15.00
N PHE A 146 -3.69 8.41 -14.11
CA PHE A 146 -3.97 7.02 -14.44
C PHE A 146 -5.43 6.65 -14.19
N TYR A 147 -5.92 6.88 -12.95
CA TYR A 147 -7.30 6.58 -12.56
C TYR A 147 -8.17 7.84 -12.46
N GLU A 148 -9.46 7.66 -12.81
CA GLU A 148 -10.46 8.70 -12.52
C GLU A 148 -10.56 8.96 -11.01
N PRO A 149 -10.64 10.23 -10.59
CA PRO A 149 -10.86 10.56 -9.19
C PRO A 149 -12.25 10.11 -8.73
N VAL A 150 -12.39 9.83 -7.44
CA VAL A 150 -13.68 9.48 -6.84
C VAL A 150 -14.36 10.76 -6.34
N GLN A 151 -15.62 10.96 -6.74
CA GLN A 151 -16.44 12.05 -6.21
C GLN A 151 -17.26 11.53 -5.03
N LYS A 152 -17.08 12.12 -3.85
CA LYS A 152 -17.80 11.77 -2.62
C LYS A 152 -17.97 12.99 -1.72
N ASP A 153 -19.19 13.23 -1.26
CA ASP A 153 -19.53 14.29 -0.30
C ASP A 153 -19.00 15.68 -0.70
N GLY A 154 -19.08 16.02 -2.00
CA GLY A 154 -18.59 17.29 -2.56
C GLY A 154 -17.07 17.41 -2.72
N MET A 155 -16.32 16.38 -2.29
CA MET A 155 -14.87 16.23 -2.49
C MET A 155 -14.55 15.57 -3.83
N ILE A 156 -13.33 15.80 -4.32
CA ILE A 156 -12.71 15.07 -5.44
C ILE A 156 -11.52 14.33 -4.87
N LEU A 157 -11.65 13.01 -4.70
CA LEU A 157 -10.67 12.19 -4.02
C LEU A 157 -9.69 11.55 -5.01
N ILE A 158 -8.42 11.72 -4.73
CA ILE A 158 -7.28 11.13 -5.44
C ILE A 158 -6.42 10.34 -4.45
N ASP A 159 -5.40 9.64 -4.98
CA ASP A 159 -4.49 8.80 -4.21
C ASP A 159 -3.94 9.52 -2.97
N GLY A 160 -3.96 8.83 -1.84
CA GLY A 160 -3.47 9.35 -0.57
C GLY A 160 -1.97 9.63 -0.55
N GLY A 161 -1.21 8.97 -1.45
CA GLY A 161 0.23 9.14 -1.57
C GLY A 161 0.67 10.55 -1.92
N VAL A 162 -0.24 11.37 -2.43
CA VAL A 162 0.04 12.78 -2.72
C VAL A 162 0.39 13.55 -1.44
N VAL A 163 -0.28 13.29 -0.32
CA VAL A 163 -0.07 14.04 0.93
C VAL A 163 0.48 13.16 2.06
N ASN A 164 0.06 11.89 2.17
CA ASN A 164 0.50 10.98 3.22
C ASN A 164 0.77 9.56 2.68
N PRO A 165 1.92 9.36 2.02
CA PRO A 165 2.24 8.08 1.37
C PRO A 165 2.49 6.92 2.34
N ILE A 166 2.78 7.18 3.60
CA ILE A 166 2.95 6.19 4.67
C ILE A 166 2.26 6.70 5.93
N PRO A 167 0.98 6.33 6.18
CA PRO A 167 0.14 6.95 7.20
C PRO A 167 0.47 6.47 8.63
N LEU A 168 1.75 6.63 9.06
CA LEU A 168 2.26 6.22 10.38
C LEU A 168 1.52 6.92 11.54
N ASN A 169 1.01 8.12 11.29
CA ASN A 169 0.27 8.93 12.25
C ASN A 169 -1.24 8.61 12.30
N ARG A 170 -1.70 7.60 11.55
CA ARG A 170 -3.13 7.27 11.41
C ARG A 170 -3.51 5.89 11.96
N VAL A 171 -2.57 4.98 12.08
CA VAL A 171 -2.84 3.65 12.61
C VAL A 171 -3.31 3.72 14.07
N LYS A 172 -4.34 2.93 14.39
CA LYS A 172 -4.82 2.80 15.77
C LYS A 172 -3.77 2.05 16.60
N ARG A 173 -3.29 2.65 17.69
CA ARG A 173 -2.31 2.05 18.58
C ARG A 173 -2.88 1.88 19.99
N LYS A 174 -2.53 0.77 20.62
CA LYS A 174 -2.69 0.55 22.07
C LYS A 174 -1.33 0.77 22.74
N ALA A 175 -1.35 0.98 24.06
CA ALA A 175 -0.13 1.05 24.83
C ALA A 175 0.63 -0.30 24.75
N GLY A 176 1.89 -0.24 24.36
CA GLY A 176 2.74 -1.42 24.18
C GLY A 176 2.81 -1.96 22.76
N ASP A 177 1.96 -1.50 21.82
CA ASP A 177 2.07 -1.88 20.41
C ASP A 177 3.39 -1.36 19.80
N ILE A 178 4.06 -2.22 19.03
CA ILE A 178 5.18 -1.82 18.18
C ILE A 178 4.63 -1.13 16.93
N LEU A 179 5.06 0.10 16.64
CA LEU A 179 4.74 0.76 15.38
C LEU A 179 5.69 0.27 14.29
N VAL A 180 5.13 -0.47 13.33
CA VAL A 180 5.89 -1.01 12.20
C VAL A 180 5.45 -0.33 10.91
N GLY A 181 6.39 0.31 10.21
CA GLY A 181 6.17 0.86 8.87
C GLY A 181 6.82 -0.02 7.80
N ILE A 182 6.06 -0.40 6.76
CA ILE A 182 6.61 -1.04 5.56
C ILE A 182 6.56 0.00 4.44
N ASP A 183 7.74 0.49 4.04
CA ASP A 183 7.88 1.49 2.98
C ASP A 183 8.42 0.86 1.69
N VAL A 184 7.59 0.80 0.67
CA VAL A 184 7.93 0.31 -0.67
C VAL A 184 8.07 1.45 -1.70
N SER A 185 8.01 2.71 -1.24
CA SER A 185 8.18 3.88 -2.10
C SER A 185 9.65 4.15 -2.46
N GLY A 186 10.57 3.41 -1.85
CA GLY A 186 12.01 3.54 -2.04
C GLY A 186 12.43 3.33 -3.50
N HIS A 187 13.16 4.31 -4.05
CA HIS A 187 13.63 4.32 -5.42
C HIS A 187 15.03 4.92 -5.49
N ASP A 188 15.95 4.22 -6.16
CA ASP A 188 17.29 4.73 -6.44
C ASP A 188 17.28 5.46 -7.80
N TYR A 189 16.94 6.73 -7.76
CA TYR A 189 16.85 7.57 -8.96
C TYR A 189 18.17 7.71 -9.71
N MET A 190 19.31 7.46 -9.06
CA MET A 190 20.64 7.55 -9.70
C MET A 190 20.92 6.41 -10.67
N LYS A 191 20.22 5.27 -10.50
CA LYS A 191 20.37 4.08 -11.36
C LYS A 191 19.46 4.08 -12.57
N GLU A 192 18.57 5.05 -12.68
CA GLU A 192 17.67 5.18 -13.83
C GLU A 192 18.33 5.93 -14.97
N ASN A 193 18.42 5.28 -16.12
CA ASN A 193 18.84 5.93 -17.37
C ASN A 193 17.65 6.69 -17.96
N VAL A 194 17.49 7.96 -17.61
CA VAL A 194 16.41 8.81 -18.14
C VAL A 194 16.90 9.48 -19.43
N ASN A 195 16.72 8.80 -20.55
CA ASN A 195 17.14 9.31 -21.86
C ASN A 195 16.02 10.01 -22.65
N HIS A 196 14.78 9.96 -22.16
CA HIS A 196 13.64 10.55 -22.84
C HIS A 196 12.83 11.43 -21.88
N PHE A 197 12.77 12.72 -22.20
CA PHE A 197 11.98 13.72 -21.50
C PHE A 197 10.70 13.99 -22.30
N ASN A 198 9.58 13.47 -21.85
CA ASN A 198 8.25 13.86 -22.31
C ASN A 198 7.39 14.28 -21.13
N TYR A 199 6.27 14.93 -21.39
CA TYR A 199 5.38 15.45 -20.36
C TYR A 199 4.98 14.38 -19.33
N TYR A 200 4.61 13.19 -19.78
CA TYR A 200 4.18 12.09 -18.92
C TYR A 200 5.30 11.58 -18.01
N THR A 201 6.49 11.34 -18.56
CA THR A 201 7.62 10.84 -17.77
C THR A 201 8.09 11.87 -16.75
N MET A 202 8.09 13.16 -17.10
CA MET A 202 8.43 14.23 -16.17
C MET A 202 7.41 14.32 -15.02
N LEU A 203 6.11 14.31 -15.33
CA LEU A 203 5.06 14.38 -14.32
C LEU A 203 5.11 13.18 -13.38
N SER A 204 5.17 11.96 -13.93
CA SER A 204 5.24 10.73 -13.17
C SER A 204 6.46 10.66 -12.25
N ARG A 205 7.64 11.03 -12.78
CA ARG A 205 8.88 11.05 -11.98
C ARG A 205 8.85 12.11 -10.88
N THR A 206 8.39 13.32 -11.20
CA THR A 206 8.25 14.40 -10.20
C THR A 206 7.31 13.98 -9.07
N SER A 207 6.15 13.41 -9.41
CA SER A 207 5.22 12.88 -8.42
C SER A 207 5.87 11.80 -7.55
N SER A 208 6.61 10.86 -8.15
CA SER A 208 7.31 9.81 -7.40
C SER A 208 8.37 10.37 -6.45
N ILE A 209 9.10 11.41 -6.86
CA ILE A 209 10.07 12.11 -5.99
C ILE A 209 9.36 12.77 -4.80
N MET A 210 8.24 13.47 -5.05
CA MET A 210 7.48 14.12 -3.99
C MET A 210 6.89 13.10 -3.00
N ILE A 211 6.31 12.01 -3.49
CA ILE A 211 5.80 10.91 -2.66
C ILE A 211 6.92 10.35 -1.78
N ARG A 212 8.10 10.08 -2.35
CA ARG A 212 9.24 9.57 -1.57
C ARG A 212 9.72 10.56 -0.52
N GLN A 213 9.80 11.84 -0.84
CA GLN A 213 10.20 12.87 0.13
C GLN A 213 9.18 12.98 1.28
N ASN A 214 7.88 12.93 0.97
CA ASN A 214 6.84 12.91 1.99
C ASN A 214 6.94 11.66 2.89
N SER A 215 7.22 10.48 2.32
CA SER A 215 7.45 9.26 3.10
C SER A 215 8.62 9.41 4.08
N ILE A 216 9.75 9.94 3.61
CA ILE A 216 10.93 10.21 4.45
C ILE A 216 10.58 11.19 5.58
N LEU A 217 9.85 12.26 5.26
CA LEU A 217 9.44 13.25 6.26
C LEU A 217 8.49 12.65 7.30
N MET A 218 7.48 11.89 6.88
CA MET A 218 6.56 11.22 7.80
C MET A 218 7.28 10.23 8.72
N THR A 219 8.21 9.46 8.18
CA THR A 219 9.04 8.53 8.97
C THR A 219 9.88 9.28 10.01
N LYS A 220 10.51 10.39 9.64
CA LYS A 220 11.30 11.20 10.57
C LYS A 220 10.45 11.85 11.67
N LEU A 221 9.24 12.30 11.34
CA LEU A 221 8.33 12.93 12.30
C LEU A 221 7.71 11.92 13.26
N THR A 222 7.30 10.76 12.77
CA THR A 222 6.55 9.77 13.57
C THR A 222 7.47 8.80 14.30
N LYS A 223 8.67 8.53 13.75
CA LYS A 223 9.69 7.64 14.32
C LYS A 223 9.11 6.27 14.69
N PRO A 224 8.77 5.43 13.69
CA PRO A 224 8.28 4.08 13.96
C PRO A 224 9.34 3.26 14.70
N ASP A 225 8.90 2.32 15.53
CA ASP A 225 9.78 1.42 16.28
C ASP A 225 10.57 0.51 15.33
N MET A 226 9.93 0.08 14.23
CA MET A 226 10.59 -0.66 13.13
C MET A 226 10.16 -0.10 11.78
N LEU A 227 11.13 0.22 10.93
CA LEU A 227 10.91 0.60 9.54
C LEU A 227 11.54 -0.44 8.61
N VAL A 228 10.72 -1.04 7.75
CA VAL A 228 11.17 -1.89 6.64
C VAL A 228 11.19 -1.05 5.37
N ASP A 229 12.32 -0.44 5.05
CA ASP A 229 12.52 0.34 3.82
C ASP A 229 12.95 -0.58 2.69
N ILE A 230 12.06 -0.80 1.72
CA ILE A 230 12.26 -1.71 0.61
C ILE A 230 12.51 -0.90 -0.67
N GLN A 231 13.76 -0.86 -1.08
CA GLN A 231 14.15 -0.20 -2.32
C GLN A 231 14.03 -1.15 -3.50
N MET A 232 13.18 -0.80 -4.47
CA MET A 232 12.84 -1.64 -5.62
C MET A 232 12.97 -0.89 -6.95
N SER A 233 14.11 -0.25 -7.19
CA SER A 233 14.38 0.57 -8.40
C SER A 233 14.24 -0.18 -9.73
N ARG A 234 14.31 -1.53 -9.69
CA ARG A 234 14.17 -2.38 -10.87
C ARG A 234 12.73 -2.71 -11.25
N TYR A 235 11.76 -2.29 -10.41
CA TYR A 235 10.34 -2.61 -10.58
C TYR A 235 9.53 -1.34 -10.76
N GLY A 236 8.77 -1.29 -11.86
CA GLY A 236 7.82 -0.21 -12.13
C GLY A 236 6.54 -0.32 -11.32
N SER A 237 5.77 0.77 -11.31
CA SER A 237 4.48 0.81 -10.61
C SER A 237 3.40 -0.11 -11.23
N PHE A 238 3.67 -0.72 -12.39
CA PHE A 238 2.73 -1.58 -13.12
C PHE A 238 3.25 -3.00 -13.37
N ASP A 239 4.34 -3.42 -12.72
CA ASP A 239 4.96 -4.74 -12.86
C ASP A 239 4.21 -5.82 -12.03
N TYR A 240 2.88 -5.90 -12.17
CA TYR A 240 2.04 -6.85 -11.42
C TYR A 240 2.32 -8.32 -11.80
N ASP A 241 2.81 -8.58 -13.02
CA ASP A 241 3.26 -9.89 -13.50
C ASP A 241 4.46 -10.46 -12.73
N LYS A 242 5.04 -9.66 -11.84
CA LYS A 242 6.18 -10.05 -11.00
C LYS A 242 5.80 -10.24 -9.53
N SER A 243 4.52 -10.52 -9.27
CA SER A 243 3.94 -10.63 -7.93
C SER A 243 4.76 -11.51 -6.98
N GLU A 244 5.09 -12.74 -7.36
CA GLU A 244 5.84 -13.67 -6.51
C GLU A 244 7.25 -13.14 -6.15
N LYS A 245 7.92 -12.46 -7.07
CA LYS A 245 9.23 -11.84 -6.80
C LYS A 245 9.12 -10.69 -5.81
N LEU A 246 8.09 -9.86 -5.98
CA LEU A 246 7.84 -8.71 -5.09
C LEU A 246 7.48 -9.20 -3.68
N ILE A 247 6.61 -10.21 -3.57
CA ILE A 247 6.25 -10.85 -2.30
C ILE A 247 7.50 -11.43 -1.61
N ALA A 248 8.35 -12.16 -2.34
CA ALA A 248 9.58 -12.72 -1.80
C ALA A 248 10.56 -11.65 -1.29
N ILE A 249 10.67 -10.52 -2.00
CA ILE A 249 11.48 -9.37 -1.55
C ILE A 249 10.91 -8.79 -0.25
N GLY A 250 9.58 -8.62 -0.17
CA GLY A 250 8.90 -8.16 1.04
C GLY A 250 9.22 -9.05 2.24
N LYS A 251 9.07 -10.36 2.07
CA LYS A 251 9.39 -11.35 3.09
C LYS A 251 10.84 -11.24 3.56
N LEU A 252 11.80 -11.27 2.63
CA LEU A 252 13.23 -11.20 2.95
C LEU A 252 13.60 -9.92 3.70
N LYS A 253 13.14 -8.77 3.21
CA LYS A 253 13.47 -7.47 3.82
C LYS A 253 12.87 -7.30 5.20
N THR A 254 11.68 -7.85 5.41
CA THR A 254 11.03 -7.83 6.73
C THR A 254 11.77 -8.73 7.71
N SER A 255 12.18 -9.94 7.32
CA SER A 255 13.01 -10.83 8.15
C SER A 255 14.30 -10.15 8.60
N MET A 256 15.00 -9.50 7.67
CA MET A 256 16.23 -8.74 8.00
C MET A 256 15.98 -7.59 8.98
N SER A 257 14.84 -6.89 8.81
CA SER A 257 14.50 -5.76 9.70
C SER A 257 14.09 -6.23 11.09
N ILE A 258 13.39 -7.36 11.20
CA ILE A 258 13.04 -8.00 12.47
C ILE A 258 14.33 -8.37 13.22
N THR A 259 15.26 -9.09 12.56
CA THR A 259 16.54 -9.47 13.17
C THR A 259 17.31 -8.25 13.69
N LYS A 260 17.33 -7.17 12.89
CA LYS A 260 18.00 -5.93 13.31
C LYS A 260 17.29 -5.27 14.50
N TYR A 261 15.97 -5.26 14.51
CA TYR A 261 15.17 -4.69 15.59
C TYR A 261 15.39 -5.46 16.91
N GLU A 262 15.30 -6.79 16.85
CA GLU A 262 15.48 -7.66 18.02
C GLU A 262 16.90 -7.62 18.62
N ASN A 263 17.92 -7.40 17.78
CA ASN A 263 19.31 -7.24 18.24
C ASN A 263 19.60 -5.86 18.86
N ASN A 264 18.70 -4.89 18.74
CA ASN A 264 18.89 -3.53 19.29
C ASN A 264 18.03 -3.26 20.55
N ILE A 265 17.24 -4.25 20.98
CA ILE A 265 16.49 -4.22 22.25
C ILE A 265 17.31 -4.89 23.36
#